data_a49017a66da74079f7c69f63920aeb5b
#
_entry.id   a49017a66da74079f7c69f63920aeb5b
#
_cell.length_a   1.000
_cell.length_b   1.000
_cell.length_c   1.000
_cell.angle_alpha   90.00
_cell.angle_beta   90.00
_cell.angle_gamma   90.00
#
_symmetry.space_group_name_H-M   'P 1'
#
loop_
_entity.id
_entity.type
_entity.pdbx_description
1 polymer ?
#
loop_
_entity_poly.entity_id
_entity_poly.type
_entity_poly.pdbx_seq_one_letter_code
_entity_poly.pdbx_strand_id
1 'polypeptide(L)'
;MRAIPTLKISISGVRGVVGESLTPTLLVRFAQAFGTYVGPGPIVIGRDTRTSGEMVRQAVMAGLLSSGCRVVDLDICPVPTVQLLVRERRARGGICITASHNPAEWNALKFINSAGLFLTTAQARQLLDIYHQGEYAKVPGVEMRSIEHAAGAIDLHIKAIMDALGPLPLTGRRLRVAVDSCNGAGSIVAPRLLEALGAEVLPLNTTPDGLFPRGAEPVPENLGALCRAVVESGADVGFAQDMDADRLAVVDERGEAVGEEYTLVLATRYVLARERGPVVANLATTYALDAVARAFDCVVHRSKIGEANVTEEMRRHGAVIGGEGNGGVIYPRINFARDSLVGMALVLHLLADTKQTVSKILSELPHLFMFKEKLACRSDKIGRVLKMVRAEYAAWPQDVRDGVKVTMPDGWFLVRGSNTEPIIRLVAEGQTEEKARALVDELRRRVESCLNE
;
A
#
# COMPACT_ATOMS: atom_id res chain seq x y z
N MET A 1 -34.22 2.54 -3.88
CA MET A 1 -33.23 1.85 -3.02
C MET A 1 -32.43 2.91 -2.27
N ARG A 2 -32.40 2.88 -0.96
CA ARG A 2 -31.44 3.72 -0.20
C ARG A 2 -30.04 3.23 -0.57
N ALA A 3 -29.17 4.13 -1.02
CA ALA A 3 -27.76 3.80 -1.23
C ALA A 3 -27.20 3.25 0.08
N ILE A 4 -26.62 2.05 0.07
CA ILE A 4 -25.96 1.49 1.25
C ILE A 4 -24.62 2.23 1.34
N PRO A 5 -24.45 3.18 2.30
CA PRO A 5 -23.31 4.10 2.27
C PRO A 5 -21.96 3.40 2.49
N THR A 6 -21.98 2.17 3.00
CA THR A 6 -20.79 1.36 3.31
C THR A 6 -20.30 0.49 2.15
N LEU A 7 -21.13 0.23 1.10
CA LEU A 7 -20.67 -0.52 -0.08
C LEU A 7 -19.92 0.39 -1.05
N LYS A 8 -18.68 0.04 -1.36
CA LYS A 8 -17.84 0.75 -2.32
C LYS A 8 -17.33 -0.23 -3.37
N ILE A 9 -17.75 0.00 -4.61
CA ILE A 9 -17.28 -0.71 -5.79
C ILE A 9 -16.45 0.27 -6.60
N SER A 10 -15.20 -0.05 -6.82
CA SER A 10 -14.24 0.83 -7.50
C SER A 10 -13.24 0.01 -8.32
N ILE A 11 -12.36 0.70 -9.02
CA ILE A 11 -11.21 0.10 -9.72
C ILE A 11 -10.34 -0.73 -8.76
N SER A 12 -10.26 -0.33 -7.48
CA SER A 12 -9.48 -1.04 -6.46
C SER A 12 -10.18 -2.30 -5.90
N GLY A 13 -11.34 -2.68 -6.44
CA GLY A 13 -12.10 -3.84 -6.00
C GLY A 13 -13.43 -3.48 -5.33
N VAL A 14 -13.99 -4.42 -4.58
CA VAL A 14 -15.24 -4.26 -3.82
C VAL A 14 -14.93 -4.28 -2.32
N ARG A 15 -15.47 -3.30 -1.59
CA ARG A 15 -15.24 -3.12 -0.16
C ARG A 15 -16.55 -2.76 0.55
N GLY A 16 -16.74 -3.27 1.77
CA GLY A 16 -17.92 -2.95 2.57
C GLY A 16 -17.83 -3.45 4.00
N VAL A 17 -18.84 -3.10 4.80
CA VAL A 17 -19.04 -3.64 6.14
C VAL A 17 -19.68 -5.02 6.02
N VAL A 18 -19.02 -6.02 6.64
CA VAL A 18 -19.45 -7.41 6.56
C VAL A 18 -20.78 -7.58 7.32
N GLY A 19 -21.72 -8.30 6.71
CA GLY A 19 -23.06 -8.48 7.24
C GLY A 19 -24.05 -7.35 6.90
N GLU A 20 -23.57 -6.16 6.56
CA GLU A 20 -24.40 -5.02 6.14
C GLU A 20 -24.40 -4.87 4.61
N SER A 21 -23.25 -4.57 4.03
CA SER A 21 -23.10 -4.28 2.61
C SER A 21 -22.26 -5.32 1.86
N LEU A 22 -21.30 -5.93 2.52
CA LEU A 22 -20.48 -7.01 2.00
C LEU A 22 -21.07 -8.36 2.42
N THR A 23 -21.98 -8.88 1.61
CA THR A 23 -22.72 -10.13 1.89
C THR A 23 -22.13 -11.32 1.16
N PRO A 24 -22.33 -12.58 1.64
CA PRO A 24 -21.86 -13.77 0.95
C PRO A 24 -22.32 -13.85 -0.51
N THR A 25 -23.57 -13.50 -0.81
CA THR A 25 -24.09 -13.48 -2.17
C THR A 25 -23.33 -12.50 -3.08
N LEU A 26 -23.02 -11.31 -2.56
CA LEU A 26 -22.23 -10.32 -3.31
C LEU A 26 -20.82 -10.86 -3.60
N LEU A 27 -20.18 -11.46 -2.59
CA LEU A 27 -18.83 -12.02 -2.71
C LEU A 27 -18.76 -13.15 -3.75
N VAL A 28 -19.72 -14.08 -3.71
CA VAL A 28 -19.83 -15.17 -4.71
C VAL A 28 -19.96 -14.60 -6.12
N ARG A 29 -20.84 -13.61 -6.32
CA ARG A 29 -21.04 -13.00 -7.65
C ARG A 29 -19.79 -12.27 -8.16
N PHE A 30 -19.06 -11.56 -7.31
CA PHE A 30 -17.78 -10.95 -7.71
C PHE A 30 -16.70 -11.99 -8.04
N ALA A 31 -16.63 -13.07 -7.27
CA ALA A 31 -15.71 -14.18 -7.55
C ALA A 31 -16.07 -14.89 -8.87
N GLN A 32 -17.37 -15.12 -9.16
CA GLN A 32 -17.83 -15.65 -10.44
C GLN A 32 -17.50 -14.71 -11.61
N ALA A 33 -17.73 -13.41 -11.44
CA ALA A 33 -17.38 -12.42 -12.45
C ALA A 33 -15.86 -12.40 -12.73
N PHE A 34 -15.05 -12.48 -11.68
CA PHE A 34 -13.59 -12.53 -11.82
C PHE A 34 -13.14 -13.85 -12.48
N GLY A 35 -13.69 -14.99 -12.07
CA GLY A 35 -13.41 -16.28 -12.72
C GLY A 35 -13.78 -16.27 -14.21
N THR A 36 -14.91 -15.65 -14.56
CA THR A 36 -15.33 -15.45 -15.94
C THR A 36 -14.36 -14.54 -16.71
N TYR A 37 -13.94 -13.43 -16.08
CA TYR A 37 -13.01 -12.48 -16.66
C TYR A 37 -11.63 -13.08 -16.99
N VAL A 38 -11.06 -13.85 -16.08
CA VAL A 38 -9.71 -14.44 -16.27
C VAL A 38 -9.73 -15.76 -17.04
N GLY A 39 -10.89 -16.42 -17.10
CA GLY A 39 -11.07 -17.74 -17.69
C GLY A 39 -10.52 -18.90 -16.84
N PRO A 40 -10.70 -20.16 -17.33
CA PRO A 40 -10.29 -21.35 -16.58
C PRO A 40 -8.79 -21.37 -16.30
N GLY A 41 -8.40 -21.78 -15.08
CA GLY A 41 -7.01 -21.92 -14.65
C GLY A 41 -6.80 -21.67 -13.16
N PRO A 42 -5.55 -21.65 -12.69
CA PRO A 42 -5.25 -21.40 -11.29
C PRO A 42 -5.47 -19.92 -10.93
N ILE A 43 -6.16 -19.68 -9.80
CA ILE A 43 -6.34 -18.39 -9.16
C ILE A 43 -5.77 -18.47 -7.76
N VAL A 44 -4.84 -17.57 -7.45
CA VAL A 44 -4.23 -17.48 -6.12
C VAL A 44 -5.13 -16.63 -5.23
N ILE A 45 -5.43 -17.10 -4.02
CA ILE A 45 -6.13 -16.31 -3.01
C ILE A 45 -5.32 -16.25 -1.72
N GLY A 46 -5.41 -15.11 -1.04
CA GLY A 46 -4.86 -14.91 0.29
C GLY A 46 -5.66 -13.87 1.05
N ARG A 47 -5.51 -13.83 2.37
CA ARG A 47 -6.29 -12.95 3.24
C ARG A 47 -5.44 -12.33 4.34
N ASP A 48 -5.92 -11.21 4.87
CA ASP A 48 -5.44 -10.70 6.15
C ASP A 48 -6.06 -11.50 7.33
N THR A 49 -5.81 -11.03 8.54
CA THR A 49 -6.21 -11.71 9.77
C THR A 49 -7.62 -11.39 10.24
N ARG A 50 -8.38 -10.54 9.52
CA ARG A 50 -9.75 -10.14 9.92
C ARG A 50 -10.61 -11.34 10.27
N THR A 51 -11.35 -11.25 11.37
CA THR A 51 -12.24 -12.33 11.87
C THR A 51 -13.28 -12.75 10.83
N SER A 52 -13.71 -11.83 9.96
CA SER A 52 -14.60 -12.12 8.84
C SER A 52 -13.92 -12.83 7.65
N GLY A 53 -12.58 -12.94 7.67
CA GLY A 53 -11.79 -13.45 6.55
C GLY A 53 -12.17 -14.85 6.12
N GLU A 54 -12.48 -15.74 7.07
CA GLU A 54 -12.84 -17.12 6.76
C GLU A 54 -14.16 -17.21 5.97
N MET A 55 -15.20 -16.51 6.40
CA MET A 55 -16.48 -16.47 5.67
C MET A 55 -16.31 -15.91 4.26
N VAL A 56 -15.54 -14.81 4.12
CA VAL A 56 -15.26 -14.20 2.82
C VAL A 56 -14.48 -15.16 1.92
N ARG A 57 -13.47 -15.85 2.46
CA ARG A 57 -12.67 -16.86 1.76
C ARG A 57 -13.52 -17.97 1.19
N GLN A 58 -14.42 -18.57 1.99
CA GLN A 58 -15.31 -19.64 1.56
C GLN A 58 -16.25 -19.17 0.45
N ALA A 59 -16.82 -17.98 0.56
CA ALA A 59 -17.69 -17.43 -0.49
C ALA A 59 -16.92 -17.20 -1.82
N VAL A 60 -15.70 -16.67 -1.74
CA VAL A 60 -14.83 -16.44 -2.90
C VAL A 60 -14.46 -17.75 -3.58
N MET A 61 -14.05 -18.77 -2.79
CA MET A 61 -13.72 -20.10 -3.33
C MET A 61 -14.91 -20.74 -4.06
N ALA A 62 -16.10 -20.70 -3.45
CA ALA A 62 -17.31 -21.24 -4.07
C ALA A 62 -17.61 -20.57 -5.43
N GLY A 63 -17.48 -19.24 -5.50
CA GLY A 63 -17.65 -18.49 -6.74
C GLY A 63 -16.64 -18.87 -7.82
N LEU A 64 -15.36 -18.96 -7.47
CA LEU A 64 -14.28 -19.32 -8.40
C LEU A 64 -14.43 -20.76 -8.93
N LEU A 65 -14.71 -21.72 -8.04
CA LEU A 65 -14.90 -23.12 -8.42
C LEU A 65 -16.08 -23.28 -9.38
N SER A 66 -17.20 -22.58 -9.12
CA SER A 66 -18.38 -22.63 -9.97
C SER A 66 -18.13 -22.08 -11.39
N SER A 67 -17.10 -21.24 -11.56
CA SER A 67 -16.67 -20.70 -12.86
C SER A 67 -15.56 -21.53 -13.53
N GLY A 68 -15.21 -22.72 -12.99
CA GLY A 68 -14.21 -23.61 -13.55
C GLY A 68 -12.75 -23.27 -13.22
N CYS A 69 -12.52 -22.35 -12.28
CA CYS A 69 -11.19 -22.02 -11.81
C CYS A 69 -10.66 -23.09 -10.82
N ARG A 70 -9.36 -23.31 -10.82
CA ARG A 70 -8.65 -24.00 -9.73
C ARG A 70 -8.20 -22.96 -8.70
N VAL A 71 -8.52 -23.18 -7.45
CA VAL A 71 -8.11 -22.25 -6.37
C VAL A 71 -6.79 -22.71 -5.77
N VAL A 72 -5.83 -21.79 -5.66
CA VAL A 72 -4.59 -21.94 -4.89
C VAL A 72 -4.70 -21.03 -3.67
N ASP A 73 -4.97 -21.63 -2.52
CA ASP A 73 -5.25 -20.94 -1.28
C ASP A 73 -3.98 -20.82 -0.42
N LEU A 74 -3.61 -19.59 -0.09
CA LEU A 74 -2.43 -19.26 0.71
C LEU A 74 -2.78 -19.01 2.18
N ASP A 75 -4.07 -18.97 2.52
CA ASP A 75 -4.59 -18.58 3.83
C ASP A 75 -4.10 -17.17 4.24
N ILE A 76 -3.65 -16.98 5.49
CA ILE A 76 -3.15 -15.69 5.98
C ILE A 76 -1.78 -15.39 5.41
N CYS A 77 -1.69 -14.34 4.60
CA CYS A 77 -0.42 -13.86 4.05
C CYS A 77 -0.51 -12.40 3.59
N PRO A 78 0.62 -11.68 3.51
CA PRO A 78 0.68 -10.34 2.95
C PRO A 78 0.15 -10.23 1.52
N VAL A 79 -0.43 -9.08 1.18
CA VAL A 79 -0.84 -8.76 -0.20
C VAL A 79 0.31 -8.94 -1.20
N PRO A 80 1.53 -8.41 -0.96
CA PRO A 80 2.65 -8.62 -1.88
C PRO A 80 3.03 -10.10 -2.06
N THR A 81 2.82 -10.95 -1.04
CA THR A 81 3.03 -12.40 -1.17
C THR A 81 2.06 -13.02 -2.18
N VAL A 82 0.76 -12.63 -2.14
CA VAL A 82 -0.23 -13.09 -3.13
C VAL A 82 0.17 -12.65 -4.53
N GLN A 83 0.55 -11.38 -4.70
CA GLN A 83 0.98 -10.82 -5.99
C GLN A 83 2.22 -11.55 -6.54
N LEU A 84 3.20 -11.83 -5.70
CA LEU A 84 4.39 -12.60 -6.07
C LEU A 84 4.02 -14.01 -6.54
N LEU A 85 3.17 -14.73 -5.78
CA LEU A 85 2.79 -16.09 -6.13
C LEU A 85 1.92 -16.19 -7.37
N VAL A 86 1.10 -15.18 -7.69
CA VAL A 86 0.39 -15.13 -8.98
C VAL A 86 1.40 -15.23 -10.13
N ARG A 87 2.48 -14.48 -10.07
CA ARG A 87 3.54 -14.49 -11.08
C ARG A 87 4.32 -15.82 -11.07
N GLU A 88 4.82 -16.26 -9.91
CA GLU A 88 5.65 -17.45 -9.76
C GLU A 88 4.91 -18.74 -10.17
N ARG A 89 3.62 -18.83 -9.86
CA ARG A 89 2.75 -19.96 -10.22
C ARG A 89 2.17 -19.84 -11.63
N ARG A 90 2.46 -18.73 -12.35
CA ARG A 90 1.86 -18.42 -13.65
C ARG A 90 0.33 -18.52 -13.61
N ALA A 91 -0.27 -18.03 -12.52
CA ALA A 91 -1.69 -18.07 -12.32
C ALA A 91 -2.43 -17.11 -13.28
N ARG A 92 -3.71 -17.37 -13.54
CA ARG A 92 -4.55 -16.49 -14.38
C ARG A 92 -4.85 -15.16 -13.70
N GLY A 93 -4.74 -15.13 -12.37
CA GLY A 93 -4.91 -13.95 -11.52
C GLY A 93 -4.93 -14.31 -10.05
N GLY A 94 -5.28 -13.34 -9.22
CA GLY A 94 -5.41 -13.55 -7.78
C GLY A 94 -6.47 -12.66 -7.14
N ILE A 95 -6.86 -13.01 -5.93
CA ILE A 95 -7.76 -12.21 -5.08
C ILE A 95 -7.13 -12.08 -3.69
N CYS A 96 -6.90 -10.84 -3.25
CA CYS A 96 -6.58 -10.56 -1.86
C CYS A 96 -7.85 -10.18 -1.11
N ILE A 97 -8.08 -10.86 0.01
CA ILE A 97 -9.22 -10.64 0.91
C ILE A 97 -8.73 -9.78 2.07
N THR A 98 -8.88 -8.46 1.92
CA THR A 98 -8.42 -7.47 2.91
C THR A 98 -9.02 -6.10 2.63
N ALA A 99 -9.38 -5.38 3.68
CA ALA A 99 -9.76 -3.98 3.59
C ALA A 99 -8.60 -3.02 3.96
N SER A 100 -7.33 -3.51 3.98
CA SER A 100 -6.15 -2.73 4.37
C SER A 100 -6.38 -2.01 5.71
N HIS A 101 -6.20 -0.70 5.76
CA HIS A 101 -6.31 0.15 6.94
C HIS A 101 -7.74 0.51 7.40
N ASN A 102 -8.79 -0.07 6.82
CA ASN A 102 -10.16 0.14 7.32
C ASN A 102 -10.37 -0.57 8.67
N PRO A 103 -11.34 -0.11 9.50
CA PRO A 103 -11.71 -0.76 10.75
C PRO A 103 -12.03 -2.25 10.61
N ALA A 104 -12.07 -3.00 11.73
CA ALA A 104 -12.15 -4.46 11.74
C ALA A 104 -13.43 -5.04 11.11
N GLU A 105 -14.54 -4.30 11.19
CA GLU A 105 -15.85 -4.68 10.62
C GLU A 105 -15.89 -4.62 9.09
N TRP A 106 -14.91 -3.97 8.44
CA TRP A 106 -14.78 -3.90 6.99
C TRP A 106 -14.04 -5.12 6.45
N ASN A 107 -14.36 -5.52 5.22
CA ASN A 107 -13.53 -6.41 4.40
C ASN A 107 -13.65 -6.01 2.92
N ALA A 108 -12.80 -6.60 2.07
CA ALA A 108 -12.79 -6.29 0.65
C ALA A 108 -12.21 -7.42 -0.19
N LEU A 109 -12.48 -7.38 -1.50
CA LEU A 109 -11.78 -8.17 -2.51
C LEU A 109 -10.95 -7.21 -3.37
N LYS A 110 -9.62 -7.41 -3.40
CA LYS A 110 -8.69 -6.74 -4.32
C LYS A 110 -8.30 -7.75 -5.39
N PHE A 111 -8.47 -7.37 -6.67
CA PHE A 111 -8.25 -8.26 -7.81
C PHE A 111 -6.87 -8.04 -8.45
N ILE A 112 -6.18 -9.13 -8.75
CA ILE A 112 -4.81 -9.17 -9.29
C ILE A 112 -4.86 -9.86 -10.66
N ASN A 113 -4.23 -9.26 -11.67
CA ASN A 113 -4.10 -9.84 -13.00
C ASN A 113 -2.98 -10.90 -13.07
N SER A 114 -2.83 -11.57 -14.21
CA SER A 114 -1.83 -12.64 -14.40
C SER A 114 -0.37 -12.18 -14.32
N ALA A 115 -0.10 -10.86 -14.35
CA ALA A 115 1.23 -10.31 -14.14
C ALA A 115 1.55 -10.05 -12.65
N GLY A 116 0.66 -10.40 -11.71
CA GLY A 116 0.82 -10.14 -10.28
C GLY A 116 0.53 -8.69 -9.88
N LEU A 117 -0.13 -7.91 -10.74
CA LEU A 117 -0.45 -6.50 -10.51
C LEU A 117 -1.94 -6.33 -10.22
N PHE A 118 -2.31 -5.32 -9.45
CA PHE A 118 -3.72 -4.93 -9.36
C PHE A 118 -4.27 -4.57 -10.74
N LEU A 119 -5.58 -4.77 -10.92
CA LEU A 119 -6.23 -4.46 -12.17
C LEU A 119 -6.05 -2.98 -12.54
N THR A 120 -5.75 -2.72 -13.80
CA THR A 120 -5.81 -1.36 -14.35
C THR A 120 -7.25 -0.88 -14.42
N THR A 121 -7.45 0.43 -14.65
CA THR A 121 -8.78 1.02 -14.83
C THR A 121 -9.59 0.31 -15.92
N ALA A 122 -8.95 -0.04 -17.05
CA ALA A 122 -9.62 -0.74 -18.14
C ALA A 122 -10.04 -2.17 -17.76
N GLN A 123 -9.14 -2.91 -17.11
CA GLN A 123 -9.39 -4.28 -16.64
C GLN A 123 -10.49 -4.30 -15.56
N ALA A 124 -10.47 -3.37 -14.62
CA ALA A 124 -11.49 -3.27 -13.58
C ALA A 124 -12.88 -2.94 -14.15
N ARG A 125 -12.95 -2.09 -15.20
CA ARG A 125 -14.20 -1.83 -15.91
C ARG A 125 -14.75 -3.09 -16.57
N GLN A 126 -13.92 -3.86 -17.27
CA GLN A 126 -14.33 -5.13 -17.88
C GLN A 126 -14.89 -6.12 -16.84
N LEU A 127 -14.22 -6.24 -15.68
CA LEU A 127 -14.72 -7.04 -14.57
C LEU A 127 -16.09 -6.56 -14.07
N LEU A 128 -16.27 -5.25 -13.92
CA LEU A 128 -17.53 -4.65 -13.47
C LEU A 128 -18.64 -4.83 -14.51
N ASP A 129 -18.33 -4.74 -15.79
CA ASP A 129 -19.30 -4.98 -16.86
C ASP A 129 -19.83 -6.43 -16.78
N ILE A 130 -18.94 -7.43 -16.61
CA ILE A 130 -19.34 -8.83 -16.40
C ILE A 130 -20.18 -8.98 -15.12
N TYR A 131 -19.78 -8.34 -14.04
CA TYR A 131 -20.54 -8.37 -12.78
C TYR A 131 -21.95 -7.79 -12.94
N HIS A 132 -22.12 -6.68 -13.66
CA HIS A 132 -23.41 -6.04 -13.89
C HIS A 132 -24.31 -6.79 -14.88
N GLN A 133 -23.72 -7.44 -15.88
CA GLN A 133 -24.45 -8.31 -16.80
C GLN A 133 -25.06 -9.51 -16.06
N GLY A 134 -24.38 -10.03 -15.01
CA GLY A 134 -24.89 -11.13 -14.20
C GLY A 134 -24.82 -12.50 -14.87
N GLU A 135 -24.20 -12.58 -16.03
CA GLU A 135 -23.96 -13.82 -16.77
C GLU A 135 -22.53 -14.29 -16.51
N TYR A 136 -22.41 -15.40 -15.79
CA TYR A 136 -21.11 -15.94 -15.38
C TYR A 136 -20.86 -17.30 -16.05
N ALA A 137 -19.59 -17.59 -16.33
CA ALA A 137 -19.16 -18.91 -16.71
C ALA A 137 -19.61 -19.94 -15.66
N LYS A 138 -20.05 -21.09 -16.13
CA LYS A 138 -20.51 -22.20 -15.29
C LYS A 138 -19.90 -23.49 -15.82
N VAL A 139 -19.51 -24.37 -14.93
CA VAL A 139 -19.02 -25.70 -15.27
C VAL A 139 -19.90 -26.77 -14.66
N PRO A 140 -20.12 -27.91 -15.35
CA PRO A 140 -20.77 -29.07 -14.76
C PRO A 140 -20.06 -29.54 -13.51
N GLY A 141 -20.77 -30.08 -12.52
CA GLY A 141 -20.20 -30.54 -11.26
C GLY A 141 -19.03 -31.51 -11.42
N VAL A 142 -19.07 -32.34 -12.44
CA VAL A 142 -18.01 -33.34 -12.78
C VAL A 142 -16.72 -32.69 -13.33
N GLU A 143 -16.78 -31.43 -13.74
CA GLU A 143 -15.66 -30.65 -14.26
C GLU A 143 -15.12 -29.65 -13.23
N MET A 144 -15.74 -29.58 -12.04
CA MET A 144 -15.26 -28.69 -10.98
C MET A 144 -13.83 -29.04 -10.59
N ARG A 145 -13.01 -27.99 -10.41
CA ARG A 145 -11.61 -28.13 -10.03
C ARG A 145 -11.46 -28.19 -8.51
N SER A 146 -10.27 -28.58 -8.08
CA SER A 146 -9.93 -28.68 -6.65
C SER A 146 -9.41 -27.38 -6.06
N ILE A 147 -9.40 -27.32 -4.73
CA ILE A 147 -8.66 -26.33 -3.95
C ILE A 147 -7.31 -26.94 -3.60
N GLU A 148 -6.24 -26.21 -3.88
CA GLU A 148 -4.88 -26.51 -3.43
C GLU A 148 -4.57 -25.59 -2.24
N HIS A 149 -4.31 -26.14 -1.07
CA HIS A 149 -3.77 -25.39 0.07
C HIS A 149 -2.25 -25.33 -0.09
N ALA A 150 -1.73 -24.15 -0.49
CA ALA A 150 -0.32 -23.99 -0.82
C ALA A 150 0.47 -23.57 0.42
N ALA A 151 1.08 -24.53 1.08
CA ALA A 151 2.09 -24.25 2.11
C ALA A 151 3.36 -23.60 1.50
N GLY A 152 4.10 -22.82 2.30
CA GLY A 152 5.40 -22.27 1.91
C GLY A 152 5.35 -20.97 1.11
N ALA A 153 4.19 -20.32 0.96
CA ALA A 153 4.08 -19.02 0.30
C ALA A 153 4.95 -17.94 0.94
N ILE A 154 4.95 -17.91 2.27
CA ILE A 154 5.79 -17.00 3.08
C ILE A 154 7.27 -17.30 2.87
N ASP A 155 7.67 -18.59 2.86
CA ASP A 155 9.07 -18.99 2.65
C ASP A 155 9.58 -18.60 1.27
N LEU A 156 8.72 -18.71 0.24
CA LEU A 156 9.04 -18.28 -1.10
C LEU A 156 9.25 -16.76 -1.16
N HIS A 157 8.44 -15.98 -0.47
CA HIS A 157 8.61 -14.53 -0.43
C HIS A 157 9.89 -14.14 0.32
N ILE A 158 10.16 -14.71 1.50
CA ILE A 158 11.42 -14.49 2.23
C ILE A 158 12.61 -14.86 1.34
N LYS A 159 12.54 -16.03 0.66
CA LYS A 159 13.59 -16.45 -0.26
C LYS A 159 13.82 -15.44 -1.38
N ALA A 160 12.78 -14.91 -2.00
CA ALA A 160 12.91 -13.92 -3.06
C ALA A 160 13.63 -12.64 -2.59
N ILE A 161 13.34 -12.19 -1.35
CA ILE A 161 14.03 -11.05 -0.73
C ILE A 161 15.51 -11.40 -0.45
N MET A 162 15.77 -12.57 0.12
CA MET A 162 17.12 -13.04 0.43
C MET A 162 17.97 -13.28 -0.84
N ASP A 163 17.38 -13.79 -1.90
CA ASP A 163 18.06 -13.96 -3.20
C ASP A 163 18.45 -12.60 -3.83
N ALA A 164 17.61 -11.57 -3.63
CA ALA A 164 17.85 -10.24 -4.20
C ALA A 164 18.81 -9.36 -3.40
N LEU A 165 18.81 -9.48 -2.07
CA LEU A 165 19.53 -8.58 -1.17
C LEU A 165 20.61 -9.27 -0.32
N GLY A 166 20.47 -10.58 -0.06
CA GLY A 166 21.32 -11.33 0.85
C GLY A 166 21.04 -11.03 2.33
N PRO A 167 21.81 -11.68 3.24
CA PRO A 167 21.81 -11.33 4.65
C PRO A 167 22.47 -9.97 4.87
N LEU A 168 22.16 -9.33 6.01
CA LEU A 168 22.78 -8.05 6.36
C LEU A 168 24.31 -8.19 6.46
N PRO A 169 25.08 -7.24 5.92
CA PRO A 169 26.54 -7.23 6.00
C PRO A 169 27.01 -6.82 7.41
N LEU A 170 26.66 -7.61 8.41
CA LEU A 170 26.93 -7.28 9.83
C LEU A 170 28.40 -7.51 10.17
N THR A 171 29.11 -6.44 10.51
CA THR A 171 30.44 -6.48 11.09
C THR A 171 30.32 -6.03 12.55
N GLY A 172 30.21 -6.97 13.49
CA GLY A 172 30.06 -6.67 14.92
C GLY A 172 28.71 -7.11 15.49
N ARG A 173 28.03 -6.22 16.26
CA ARG A 173 26.73 -6.55 16.84
C ARG A 173 25.61 -6.61 15.80
N ARG A 174 24.60 -7.44 16.05
CA ARG A 174 23.38 -7.48 15.25
C ARG A 174 22.57 -6.19 15.45
N LEU A 175 21.86 -5.77 14.40
CA LEU A 175 20.86 -4.73 14.52
C LEU A 175 19.67 -5.27 15.33
N ARG A 176 19.24 -4.50 16.34
CA ARG A 176 18.04 -4.80 17.12
C ARG A 176 16.85 -4.05 16.51
N VAL A 177 15.80 -4.79 16.18
CA VAL A 177 14.65 -4.30 15.41
C VAL A 177 13.36 -4.55 16.19
N ALA A 178 12.64 -3.50 16.53
CA ALA A 178 11.27 -3.63 17.02
C ALA A 178 10.31 -3.64 15.83
N VAL A 179 9.40 -4.63 15.76
CA VAL A 179 8.42 -4.74 14.66
C VAL A 179 7.01 -4.90 15.18
N ASP A 180 6.13 -4.01 14.77
CA ASP A 180 4.69 -4.01 15.08
C ASP A 180 3.90 -4.34 13.81
N SER A 181 3.36 -5.56 13.75
CA SER A 181 2.55 -6.04 12.63
C SER A 181 1.04 -5.81 12.82
N CYS A 182 0.62 -5.05 13.84
CA CYS A 182 -0.79 -4.75 14.13
C CYS A 182 -1.70 -6.00 14.20
N ASN A 183 -1.17 -7.16 14.61
CA ASN A 183 -1.84 -8.47 14.52
C ASN A 183 -2.36 -8.82 13.10
N GLY A 184 -1.81 -8.18 12.07
CA GLY A 184 -2.17 -8.34 10.66
C GLY A 184 -1.42 -9.46 9.95
N ALA A 185 -1.49 -9.47 8.62
CA ALA A 185 -0.89 -10.50 7.76
C ALA A 185 0.65 -10.55 7.86
N GLY A 186 1.29 -9.46 8.31
CA GLY A 186 2.73 -9.40 8.57
C GLY A 186 3.19 -10.18 9.80
N SER A 187 2.29 -10.53 10.72
CA SER A 187 2.60 -11.11 12.04
C SER A 187 3.51 -12.35 12.00
N ILE A 188 3.34 -13.19 10.98
CA ILE A 188 4.12 -14.42 10.84
C ILE A 188 5.39 -14.16 10.04
N VAL A 189 5.32 -13.40 8.97
CA VAL A 189 6.41 -13.26 8.01
C VAL A 189 7.45 -12.24 8.42
N ALA A 190 7.06 -11.11 9.05
CA ALA A 190 7.98 -10.05 9.37
C ALA A 190 9.07 -10.47 10.37
N PRO A 191 8.75 -11.10 11.53
CA PRO A 191 9.79 -11.62 12.43
C PRO A 191 10.72 -12.60 11.74
N ARG A 192 10.18 -13.56 10.97
CA ARG A 192 10.96 -14.57 10.26
C ARG A 192 11.91 -13.99 9.21
N LEU A 193 11.46 -12.97 8.47
CA LEU A 193 12.32 -12.27 7.52
C LEU A 193 13.46 -11.55 8.24
N LEU A 194 13.15 -10.81 9.32
CA LEU A 194 14.14 -10.06 10.09
C LEU A 194 15.20 -10.96 10.71
N GLU A 195 14.79 -12.13 11.24
CA GLU A 195 15.70 -13.18 11.74
C GLU A 195 16.56 -13.75 10.60
N ALA A 196 15.97 -14.03 9.43
CA ALA A 196 16.70 -14.53 8.26
C ALA A 196 17.72 -13.51 7.74
N LEU A 197 17.44 -12.23 7.84
CA LEU A 197 18.39 -11.14 7.56
C LEU A 197 19.53 -11.05 8.59
N GLY A 198 19.38 -11.67 9.77
CA GLY A 198 20.39 -11.67 10.84
C GLY A 198 20.15 -10.62 11.93
N ALA A 199 18.99 -9.98 11.98
CA ALA A 199 18.62 -9.04 13.02
C ALA A 199 18.25 -9.73 14.36
N GLU A 200 18.33 -8.99 15.46
CA GLU A 200 17.71 -9.33 16.74
C GLU A 200 16.30 -8.72 16.75
N VAL A 201 15.26 -9.54 16.90
CA VAL A 201 13.87 -9.10 16.69
C VAL A 201 13.13 -8.95 18.01
N LEU A 202 12.48 -7.81 18.20
CA LEU A 202 11.50 -7.56 19.25
C LEU A 202 10.11 -7.48 18.60
N PRO A 203 9.31 -8.54 18.61
CA PRO A 203 8.00 -8.55 17.99
C PRO A 203 6.95 -7.91 18.91
N LEU A 204 6.12 -7.02 18.33
CA LEU A 204 4.95 -6.41 18.95
C LEU A 204 3.74 -6.69 18.07
N ASN A 205 2.59 -6.99 18.72
CA ASN A 205 1.33 -7.18 17.99
C ASN A 205 1.49 -8.14 16.80
N THR A 206 2.07 -9.31 17.06
CA THR A 206 2.34 -10.35 16.05
C THR A 206 1.48 -11.61 16.23
N THR A 207 0.33 -11.49 16.91
CA THR A 207 -0.67 -12.55 17.02
C THR A 207 -1.70 -12.39 15.90
N PRO A 208 -1.80 -13.31 14.92
CA PRO A 208 -2.68 -13.13 13.77
C PRO A 208 -4.15 -13.44 14.09
N ASP A 209 -4.72 -12.74 15.07
CA ASP A 209 -6.07 -12.96 15.62
C ASP A 209 -7.15 -12.01 15.03
N GLY A 210 -6.75 -11.01 14.24
CA GLY A 210 -7.64 -10.02 13.66
C GLY A 210 -8.16 -8.97 14.64
N LEU A 211 -7.63 -8.96 15.86
CA LEU A 211 -7.90 -7.94 16.86
C LEU A 211 -6.80 -6.87 16.76
N PHE A 212 -7.07 -5.80 16.05
CA PHE A 212 -6.09 -4.76 15.77
C PHE A 212 -5.87 -3.87 17.00
N PRO A 213 -4.74 -4.00 17.72
CA PRO A 213 -4.54 -3.36 19.04
C PRO A 213 -4.23 -1.86 18.95
N ARG A 214 -3.97 -1.35 17.77
CA ARG A 214 -3.78 0.06 17.48
C ARG A 214 -4.59 0.50 16.26
N GLY A 215 -4.63 1.81 15.99
CA GLY A 215 -5.21 2.32 14.74
C GLY A 215 -4.59 1.63 13.51
N ALA A 216 -5.43 1.37 12.55
CA ALA A 216 -5.12 0.55 11.38
C ALA A 216 -4.02 1.13 10.49
N GLU A 217 -3.98 2.43 10.34
CA GLU A 217 -2.97 3.14 9.56
C GLU A 217 -1.69 3.30 10.41
N PRO A 218 -0.49 3.00 9.87
CA PRO A 218 0.77 3.15 10.60
C PRO A 218 1.24 4.61 10.58
N VAL A 219 0.37 5.54 11.03
CA VAL A 219 0.67 6.97 11.18
C VAL A 219 1.21 7.26 12.58
N PRO A 220 1.97 8.34 12.78
CA PRO A 220 2.65 8.64 14.05
C PRO A 220 1.75 8.56 15.28
N GLU A 221 0.49 9.01 15.17
CA GLU A 221 -0.48 9.01 16.25
C GLU A 221 -0.82 7.61 16.78
N ASN A 222 -0.63 6.59 15.94
CA ASN A 222 -0.93 5.19 16.26
C ASN A 222 0.32 4.41 16.74
N LEU A 223 1.52 4.99 16.74
CA LEU A 223 2.78 4.27 16.98
C LEU A 223 3.34 4.41 18.39
N GLY A 224 2.63 5.04 19.31
CA GLY A 224 3.16 5.33 20.66
C GLY A 224 3.69 4.11 21.43
N ALA A 225 3.10 2.92 21.26
CA ALA A 225 3.61 1.69 21.88
C ALA A 225 4.94 1.25 21.26
N LEU A 226 5.05 1.29 19.93
CA LEU A 226 6.29 0.97 19.21
C LEU A 226 7.40 1.96 19.56
N CYS A 227 7.11 3.26 19.61
CA CYS A 227 8.06 4.31 19.99
C CYS A 227 8.67 4.04 21.38
N ARG A 228 7.85 3.72 22.37
CA ARG A 228 8.31 3.31 23.71
C ARG A 228 9.16 2.05 23.68
N ALA A 229 8.69 1.02 22.96
CA ALA A 229 9.42 -0.24 22.87
C ALA A 229 10.82 -0.09 22.25
N VAL A 230 10.98 0.78 21.25
CA VAL A 230 12.28 1.11 20.66
C VAL A 230 13.22 1.68 21.72
N VAL A 231 12.77 2.68 22.48
CA VAL A 231 13.60 3.32 23.52
C VAL A 231 13.92 2.36 24.65
N GLU A 232 12.92 1.66 25.19
CA GLU A 232 13.07 0.76 26.35
C GLU A 232 13.99 -0.44 26.03
N SER A 233 13.95 -0.95 24.81
CA SER A 233 14.79 -2.07 24.39
C SER A 233 16.15 -1.66 23.84
N GLY A 234 16.35 -0.37 23.55
CA GLY A 234 17.53 0.12 22.83
C GLY A 234 17.61 -0.44 21.41
N ALA A 235 16.46 -0.55 20.73
CA ALA A 235 16.41 -0.99 19.34
C ALA A 235 17.01 0.08 18.40
N ASP A 236 17.67 -0.37 17.33
CA ASP A 236 18.27 0.50 16.32
C ASP A 236 17.22 1.15 15.42
N VAL A 237 16.06 0.48 15.28
CA VAL A 237 14.94 0.93 14.44
C VAL A 237 13.66 0.23 14.86
N GLY A 238 12.54 0.92 14.72
CA GLY A 238 11.20 0.36 14.81
C GLY A 238 10.50 0.33 13.45
N PHE A 239 9.74 -0.71 13.20
CA PHE A 239 8.91 -0.87 11.99
C PHE A 239 7.46 -1.12 12.36
N ALA A 240 6.54 -0.41 11.70
CA ALA A 240 5.10 -0.64 11.83
C ALA A 240 4.48 -0.94 10.47
N GLN A 241 3.72 -2.04 10.40
CA GLN A 241 2.97 -2.45 9.21
C GLN A 241 1.49 -2.12 9.34
N ASP A 242 0.78 -1.98 8.22
CA ASP A 242 -0.68 -2.06 8.19
C ASP A 242 -1.15 -3.54 8.12
N MET A 243 -2.47 -3.77 8.14
CA MET A 243 -3.03 -5.11 8.31
C MET A 243 -2.67 -6.10 7.20
N ASP A 244 -2.50 -5.64 5.98
CA ASP A 244 -2.17 -6.48 4.82
C ASP A 244 -0.71 -6.38 4.38
N ALA A 245 0.10 -5.69 5.22
CA ALA A 245 1.55 -5.59 5.12
C ALA A 245 2.07 -5.06 3.76
N ASP A 246 1.29 -4.17 3.12
CA ASP A 246 1.73 -3.48 1.92
C ASP A 246 2.39 -2.11 2.23
N ARG A 247 2.24 -1.59 3.48
CA ARG A 247 2.80 -0.32 3.95
C ARG A 247 3.68 -0.50 5.17
N LEU A 248 4.69 0.36 5.27
CA LEU A 248 5.66 0.40 6.35
C LEU A 248 5.87 1.83 6.84
N ALA A 249 5.81 2.03 8.16
CA ALA A 249 6.31 3.23 8.81
C ALA A 249 7.55 2.90 9.63
N VAL A 250 8.43 3.88 9.76
CA VAL A 250 9.71 3.76 10.46
C VAL A 250 9.68 4.59 11.74
N VAL A 251 10.24 4.04 12.81
CA VAL A 251 10.55 4.74 14.08
C VAL A 251 12.07 4.73 14.24
N ASP A 252 12.67 5.88 14.52
CA ASP A 252 14.10 6.00 14.70
C ASP A 252 14.56 5.45 16.07
N GLU A 253 15.86 5.35 16.28
CA GLU A 253 16.49 4.83 17.50
C GLU A 253 16.18 5.66 18.77
N ARG A 254 15.66 6.88 18.61
CA ARG A 254 15.22 7.74 19.72
C ARG A 254 13.76 7.54 20.08
N GLY A 255 13.05 6.66 19.35
CA GLY A 255 11.63 6.44 19.51
C GLY A 255 10.75 7.50 18.83
N GLU A 256 11.29 8.24 17.87
CA GLU A 256 10.52 9.19 17.09
C GLU A 256 9.95 8.54 15.83
N ALA A 257 8.65 8.63 15.64
CA ALA A 257 8.00 8.18 14.41
C ALA A 257 8.34 9.16 13.29
N VAL A 258 9.13 8.69 12.30
CA VAL A 258 9.61 9.56 11.20
C VAL A 258 8.59 9.76 10.09
N GLY A 259 7.45 9.11 10.19
CA GLY A 259 6.36 9.17 9.20
C GLY A 259 6.54 8.19 8.04
N GLU A 260 5.41 7.82 7.45
CA GLU A 260 5.35 6.85 6.37
C GLU A 260 6.01 7.33 5.06
N GLU A 261 6.09 8.65 4.84
CA GLU A 261 6.75 9.25 3.67
C GLU A 261 8.22 8.86 3.57
N TYR A 262 8.93 8.78 4.70
CA TYR A 262 10.37 8.55 4.72
C TYR A 262 10.76 7.09 4.50
N THR A 263 9.85 6.15 4.60
CA THR A 263 10.14 4.74 4.26
C THR A 263 10.67 4.61 2.83
N LEU A 264 9.95 5.21 1.86
CA LEU A 264 10.38 5.20 0.47
C LEU A 264 11.67 6.00 0.26
N VAL A 265 11.86 7.11 0.97
CA VAL A 265 13.06 7.96 0.91
C VAL A 265 14.31 7.17 1.33
N LEU A 266 14.25 6.48 2.49
CA LEU A 266 15.34 5.64 3.01
C LEU A 266 15.64 4.46 2.07
N ALA A 267 14.61 3.76 1.62
CA ALA A 267 14.75 2.65 0.67
C ALA A 267 15.39 3.11 -0.66
N THR A 268 14.97 4.29 -1.17
CA THR A 268 15.53 4.88 -2.39
C THR A 268 17.00 5.23 -2.23
N ARG A 269 17.40 5.80 -1.09
CA ARG A 269 18.80 6.10 -0.80
C ARG A 269 19.69 4.85 -0.89
N TYR A 270 19.21 3.72 -0.34
CA TYR A 270 19.92 2.45 -0.42
C TYR A 270 20.07 1.95 -1.86
N VAL A 271 18.96 1.94 -2.61
CA VAL A 271 18.94 1.41 -3.97
C VAL A 271 19.81 2.26 -4.89
N LEU A 272 19.67 3.59 -4.88
CA LEU A 272 20.41 4.48 -5.78
C LEU A 272 21.92 4.51 -5.50
N ALA A 273 22.35 4.21 -4.26
CA ALA A 273 23.77 4.03 -3.95
C ALA A 273 24.40 2.82 -4.65
N ARG A 274 23.59 1.86 -5.14
CA ARG A 274 24.04 0.62 -5.81
C ARG A 274 23.66 0.56 -7.27
N GLU A 275 22.50 1.08 -7.60
CA GLU A 275 21.97 1.07 -8.95
C GLU A 275 21.31 2.41 -9.26
N ARG A 276 21.97 3.22 -10.06
CA ARG A 276 21.41 4.48 -10.54
C ARG A 276 20.34 4.22 -11.57
N GLY A 277 19.24 4.96 -11.52
CA GLY A 277 18.16 4.84 -12.48
C GLY A 277 16.94 5.68 -12.09
N PRO A 278 15.91 5.69 -12.94
CA PRO A 278 14.68 6.42 -12.66
C PRO A 278 14.01 5.92 -11.38
N VAL A 279 13.43 6.86 -10.64
CA VAL A 279 12.56 6.61 -9.49
C VAL A 279 11.15 7.00 -9.86
N VAL A 280 10.13 6.26 -9.39
CA VAL A 280 8.73 6.63 -9.61
C VAL A 280 8.01 6.75 -8.28
N ALA A 281 7.29 7.87 -8.10
CA ALA A 281 6.41 8.06 -6.95
C ALA A 281 5.09 8.72 -7.37
N ASN A 282 4.06 8.60 -6.55
CA ASN A 282 2.82 9.30 -6.84
C ASN A 282 2.91 10.82 -6.58
N LEU A 283 1.89 11.56 -7.04
CA LEU A 283 1.84 13.03 -6.91
C LEU A 283 1.85 13.53 -5.47
N ALA A 284 1.39 12.73 -4.50
CA ALA A 284 1.29 13.12 -3.09
C ALA A 284 2.56 12.84 -2.27
N THR A 285 3.57 12.19 -2.86
CA THR A 285 4.82 11.82 -2.16
C THR A 285 5.72 13.04 -1.98
N THR A 286 6.39 13.10 -0.82
CA THR A 286 7.32 14.17 -0.40
C THR A 286 8.40 14.50 -1.43
N TYR A 287 8.84 15.75 -1.47
CA TYR A 287 10.01 16.18 -2.26
C TYR A 287 11.37 15.84 -1.59
N ALA A 288 11.37 15.29 -0.38
CA ALA A 288 12.57 14.69 0.18
C ALA A 288 13.10 13.55 -0.71
N LEU A 289 12.19 12.82 -1.40
CA LEU A 289 12.54 11.81 -2.39
C LEU A 289 13.33 12.39 -3.58
N ASP A 290 12.90 13.56 -4.06
CA ASP A 290 13.60 14.25 -5.17
C ASP A 290 14.99 14.72 -4.76
N ALA A 291 15.17 15.11 -3.48
CA ALA A 291 16.47 15.47 -2.96
C ALA A 291 17.44 14.27 -2.93
N VAL A 292 16.95 13.10 -2.50
CA VAL A 292 17.73 11.84 -2.57
C VAL A 292 18.07 11.51 -4.01
N ALA A 293 17.09 11.48 -4.91
CA ALA A 293 17.35 11.13 -6.31
C ALA A 293 18.38 12.07 -6.96
N ARG A 294 18.28 13.36 -6.70
CA ARG A 294 19.20 14.38 -7.21
C ARG A 294 20.64 14.18 -6.72
N ALA A 295 20.84 13.73 -5.46
CA ALA A 295 22.17 13.44 -4.91
C ALA A 295 22.88 12.28 -5.65
N PHE A 296 22.13 11.47 -6.39
CA PHE A 296 22.64 10.39 -7.23
C PHE A 296 22.54 10.66 -8.74
N ASP A 297 22.26 11.91 -9.15
CA ASP A 297 22.02 12.31 -10.55
C ASP A 297 20.85 11.55 -11.20
N CYS A 298 19.84 11.20 -10.41
CA CYS A 298 18.65 10.46 -10.84
C CYS A 298 17.40 11.35 -10.85
N VAL A 299 16.36 10.93 -11.56
CA VAL A 299 15.12 11.67 -11.75
C VAL A 299 13.96 10.93 -11.08
N VAL A 300 13.06 11.68 -10.42
CA VAL A 300 11.79 11.17 -9.92
C VAL A 300 10.69 11.48 -10.93
N HIS A 301 10.07 10.45 -11.49
CA HIS A 301 8.86 10.58 -12.29
C HIS A 301 7.63 10.48 -11.40
N ARG A 302 6.64 11.34 -11.64
CA ARG A 302 5.41 11.37 -10.85
C ARG A 302 4.28 10.63 -11.58
N SER A 303 3.55 9.79 -10.85
CA SER A 303 2.34 9.08 -11.32
C SER A 303 1.08 9.63 -10.66
N LYS A 304 -0.08 9.22 -11.16
CA LYS A 304 -1.34 9.30 -10.40
C LYS A 304 -1.22 8.48 -9.12
N ILE A 305 -2.07 8.79 -8.12
CA ILE A 305 -2.12 8.04 -6.86
C ILE A 305 -2.73 6.66 -7.10
N GLY A 306 -2.16 5.66 -6.44
CA GLY A 306 -2.55 4.25 -6.46
C GLY A 306 -1.50 3.35 -7.09
N GLU A 307 -1.28 2.21 -6.46
CA GLU A 307 -0.23 1.24 -6.81
C GLU A 307 -0.23 0.88 -8.31
N ALA A 308 -1.41 0.61 -8.90
CA ALA A 308 -1.50 0.26 -10.31
C ALA A 308 -0.93 1.36 -11.23
N ASN A 309 -1.15 2.65 -10.89
CA ASN A 309 -0.63 3.77 -11.65
C ASN A 309 0.90 3.93 -11.46
N VAL A 310 1.37 3.72 -10.22
CA VAL A 310 2.82 3.76 -9.90
C VAL A 310 3.54 2.66 -10.67
N THR A 311 3.04 1.42 -10.62
CA THR A 311 3.68 0.27 -11.29
C THR A 311 3.66 0.40 -12.82
N GLU A 312 2.62 0.97 -13.39
CA GLU A 312 2.55 1.27 -14.83
C GLU A 312 3.66 2.26 -15.24
N GLU A 313 3.80 3.37 -14.51
CA GLU A 313 4.86 4.35 -14.77
C GLU A 313 6.26 3.79 -14.47
N MET A 314 6.42 2.95 -13.45
CA MET A 314 7.69 2.27 -13.18
C MET A 314 8.13 1.40 -14.36
N ARG A 315 7.21 0.62 -14.93
CA ARG A 315 7.49 -0.21 -16.11
C ARG A 315 7.79 0.62 -17.34
N ARG A 316 7.08 1.73 -17.52
CA ARG A 316 7.27 2.65 -18.64
C ARG A 316 8.65 3.29 -18.64
N HIS A 317 9.16 3.67 -17.47
CA HIS A 317 10.44 4.36 -17.31
C HIS A 317 11.61 3.44 -16.98
N GLY A 318 11.39 2.14 -16.81
CA GLY A 318 12.42 1.21 -16.35
C GLY A 318 12.95 1.58 -14.96
N ALA A 319 12.04 1.99 -14.06
CA ALA A 319 12.41 2.49 -12.74
C ALA A 319 13.06 1.40 -11.88
N VAL A 320 14.15 1.76 -11.19
CA VAL A 320 14.88 0.85 -10.29
C VAL A 320 14.23 0.72 -8.91
N ILE A 321 13.46 1.72 -8.51
CA ILE A 321 12.66 1.74 -7.28
C ILE A 321 11.48 2.71 -7.46
N GLY A 322 10.41 2.48 -6.74
CA GLY A 322 9.27 3.39 -6.69
C GLY A 322 8.37 3.12 -5.51
N GLY A 323 7.23 3.83 -5.46
CA GLY A 323 6.27 3.64 -4.40
C GLY A 323 5.35 4.83 -4.17
N GLU A 324 4.76 4.84 -2.99
CA GLU A 324 3.84 5.88 -2.55
C GLU A 324 4.26 6.41 -1.17
N GLY A 325 4.02 7.70 -0.93
CA GLY A 325 4.32 8.37 0.34
C GLY A 325 3.45 7.93 1.54
N ASN A 326 2.82 6.78 1.44
CA ASN A 326 2.05 6.13 2.50
C ASN A 326 2.77 4.89 3.07
N GLY A 327 4.09 4.81 2.88
CA GLY A 327 4.92 3.69 3.32
C GLY A 327 5.03 2.53 2.33
N GLY A 328 4.43 2.65 1.14
CA GLY A 328 4.44 1.61 0.13
C GLY A 328 5.70 1.65 -0.74
N VAL A 329 6.63 0.74 -0.53
CA VAL A 329 7.86 0.59 -1.34
C VAL A 329 7.67 -0.47 -2.41
N ILE A 330 8.06 -0.19 -3.64
CA ILE A 330 8.05 -1.12 -4.78
C ILE A 330 9.47 -1.30 -5.29
N TYR A 331 9.99 -2.52 -5.22
CA TYR A 331 11.33 -2.87 -5.70
C TYR A 331 11.27 -3.92 -6.81
N PRO A 332 11.44 -3.53 -8.09
CA PRO A 332 11.19 -4.38 -9.25
C PRO A 332 12.03 -5.64 -9.33
N ARG A 333 13.21 -5.65 -8.69
CA ARG A 333 14.05 -6.86 -8.62
C ARG A 333 13.36 -8.02 -7.91
N ILE A 334 12.39 -7.73 -7.03
CA ILE A 334 11.62 -8.72 -6.31
C ILE A 334 10.21 -8.78 -6.89
N ASN A 335 9.47 -7.69 -6.85
CA ASN A 335 8.11 -7.63 -7.35
C ASN A 335 7.67 -6.20 -7.69
N PHE A 336 6.68 -6.04 -8.59
CA PHE A 336 6.00 -4.77 -8.84
C PHE A 336 4.79 -4.60 -7.92
N ALA A 337 5.01 -4.69 -6.61
CA ALA A 337 3.99 -4.54 -5.58
C ALA A 337 4.52 -3.68 -4.45
N ARG A 338 3.66 -2.92 -3.78
CA ARG A 338 4.03 -2.30 -2.52
C ARG A 338 4.29 -3.39 -1.49
N ASP A 339 5.39 -3.31 -0.79
CA ASP A 339 5.88 -4.39 0.04
C ASP A 339 6.63 -3.86 1.26
N SER A 340 6.02 -4.03 2.44
CA SER A 340 6.61 -3.63 3.71
C SER A 340 7.84 -4.48 4.07
N LEU A 341 7.85 -5.75 3.67
CA LEU A 341 8.98 -6.67 3.93
C LEU A 341 10.22 -6.24 3.16
N VAL A 342 10.03 -5.88 1.90
CA VAL A 342 11.08 -5.29 1.06
C VAL A 342 11.53 -3.96 1.64
N GLY A 343 10.59 -3.11 2.09
CA GLY A 343 10.90 -1.84 2.76
C GLY A 343 11.79 -2.04 3.98
N MET A 344 11.45 -3.00 4.87
CA MET A 344 12.29 -3.34 6.04
C MET A 344 13.69 -3.78 5.62
N ALA A 345 13.80 -4.71 4.67
CA ALA A 345 15.08 -5.22 4.22
C ALA A 345 15.98 -4.10 3.66
N LEU A 346 15.43 -3.22 2.80
CA LEU A 346 16.18 -2.11 2.20
C LEU A 346 16.64 -1.10 3.26
N VAL A 347 15.79 -0.75 4.23
CA VAL A 347 16.17 0.15 5.34
C VAL A 347 17.25 -0.47 6.22
N LEU A 348 17.13 -1.76 6.58
CA LEU A 348 18.14 -2.44 7.39
C LEU A 348 19.50 -2.52 6.67
N HIS A 349 19.48 -2.82 5.37
CA HIS A 349 20.69 -2.79 4.57
C HIS A 349 21.33 -1.40 4.51
N LEU A 350 20.51 -0.33 4.43
CA LEU A 350 21.01 1.05 4.48
C LEU A 350 21.74 1.31 5.81
N LEU A 351 21.12 0.91 6.96
CA LEU A 351 21.74 1.09 8.28
C LEU A 351 23.03 0.28 8.44
N ALA A 352 23.01 -0.98 7.99
CA ALA A 352 24.18 -1.87 8.08
C ALA A 352 25.37 -1.37 7.25
N ASP A 353 25.13 -0.84 6.05
CA ASP A 353 26.16 -0.35 5.17
C ASP A 353 26.74 0.98 5.59
N THR A 354 25.87 1.93 5.95
CA THR A 354 26.28 3.27 6.33
C THR A 354 26.84 3.32 7.76
N LYS A 355 26.47 2.35 8.60
CA LYS A 355 26.71 2.35 10.06
C LYS A 355 26.17 3.62 10.75
N GLN A 356 25.18 4.24 10.15
CA GLN A 356 24.49 5.42 10.67
C GLN A 356 23.15 5.02 11.27
N THR A 357 22.66 5.82 12.22
CA THR A 357 21.31 5.69 12.74
C THR A 357 20.28 6.31 11.78
N VAL A 358 19.01 5.94 11.94
CA VAL A 358 17.92 6.52 11.13
C VAL A 358 17.90 8.04 11.28
N SER A 359 17.95 8.55 12.52
CA SER A 359 17.94 9.99 12.78
C SER A 359 19.11 10.72 12.13
N LYS A 360 20.31 10.10 12.13
CA LYS A 360 21.49 10.68 11.47
C LYS A 360 21.30 10.77 9.97
N ILE A 361 20.80 9.70 9.34
CA ILE A 361 20.51 9.68 7.90
C ILE A 361 19.51 10.77 7.54
N LEU A 362 18.43 10.91 8.32
CA LEU A 362 17.40 11.90 8.08
C LEU A 362 17.91 13.34 8.26
N SER A 363 18.85 13.57 9.18
CA SER A 363 19.45 14.90 9.39
C SER A 363 20.28 15.41 8.19
N GLU A 364 20.63 14.54 7.25
CA GLU A 364 21.32 14.87 5.99
C GLU A 364 20.36 15.25 4.86
N LEU A 365 19.05 15.06 5.06
CA LEU A 365 18.00 15.37 4.09
C LEU A 365 17.36 16.74 4.37
N PRO A 366 16.73 17.36 3.37
CA PRO A 366 15.93 18.55 3.60
C PRO A 366 14.82 18.25 4.61
N HIS A 367 14.70 19.10 5.62
CA HIS A 367 13.61 19.01 6.60
C HIS A 367 12.35 19.61 5.95
N LEU A 368 11.39 18.78 5.64
CA LEU A 368 10.11 19.16 5.01
C LEU A 368 8.95 18.77 5.92
N PHE A 369 7.95 19.64 5.97
CA PHE A 369 6.74 19.44 6.78
C PHE A 369 5.55 19.21 5.89
N MET A 370 4.79 18.13 6.14
CA MET A 370 3.62 17.77 5.35
C MET A 370 2.37 17.70 6.22
N PHE A 371 1.29 18.31 5.74
CA PHE A 371 -0.04 18.19 6.33
C PHE A 371 -1.01 17.55 5.35
N LYS A 372 -1.81 16.61 5.85
CA LYS A 372 -2.81 15.87 5.09
C LYS A 372 -4.18 16.06 5.77
N GLU A 373 -5.17 16.55 5.03
CA GLU A 373 -6.51 16.80 5.54
C GLU A 373 -7.59 16.19 4.66
N LYS A 374 -8.74 15.96 5.28
CA LYS A 374 -9.92 15.41 4.64
C LYS A 374 -11.10 16.32 4.91
N LEU A 375 -11.76 16.80 3.85
CA LEU A 375 -12.98 17.60 3.95
C LEU A 375 -14.14 16.83 3.33
N ALA A 376 -15.30 16.82 4.01
CA ALA A 376 -16.51 16.23 3.44
C ALA A 376 -16.90 16.98 2.17
N CYS A 377 -17.07 16.26 1.07
CA CYS A 377 -17.42 16.84 -0.22
C CYS A 377 -18.24 15.84 -1.05
N ARG A 378 -19.42 16.28 -1.48
CA ARG A 378 -20.23 15.50 -2.41
C ARG A 378 -19.52 15.38 -3.76
N SER A 379 -19.65 14.21 -4.38
CA SER A 379 -18.94 13.90 -5.64
C SER A 379 -19.27 14.87 -6.78
N ASP A 380 -20.51 15.41 -6.81
CA ASP A 380 -20.96 16.38 -7.81
C ASP A 380 -20.30 17.77 -7.66
N LYS A 381 -19.80 18.11 -6.46
CA LYS A 381 -19.10 19.39 -6.20
C LYS A 381 -17.58 19.32 -6.42
N ILE A 382 -16.97 18.12 -6.50
CA ILE A 382 -15.51 17.96 -6.66
C ILE A 382 -14.99 18.72 -7.88
N GLY A 383 -15.67 18.58 -9.04
CA GLY A 383 -15.26 19.24 -10.28
C GLY A 383 -15.24 20.77 -10.18
N ARG A 384 -16.19 21.37 -9.43
CA ARG A 384 -16.25 22.80 -9.17
C ARG A 384 -15.05 23.27 -8.35
N VAL A 385 -14.72 22.55 -7.27
CA VAL A 385 -13.57 22.86 -6.40
C VAL A 385 -12.27 22.79 -7.19
N LEU A 386 -12.05 21.72 -7.97
CA LEU A 386 -10.83 21.59 -8.78
C LEU A 386 -10.71 22.70 -9.85
N LYS A 387 -11.82 23.12 -10.45
CA LYS A 387 -11.84 24.24 -11.41
C LYS A 387 -11.46 25.56 -10.73
N MET A 388 -12.00 25.83 -9.54
CA MET A 388 -11.66 27.00 -8.73
C MET A 388 -10.17 27.03 -8.41
N VAL A 389 -9.60 25.94 -7.85
CA VAL A 389 -8.17 25.84 -7.52
C VAL A 389 -7.29 26.09 -8.75
N ARG A 390 -7.62 25.47 -9.89
CA ARG A 390 -6.88 25.71 -11.15
C ARG A 390 -6.85 27.15 -11.58
N ALA A 391 -7.96 27.86 -11.44
CA ALA A 391 -8.07 29.25 -11.84
C ALA A 391 -7.31 30.21 -10.91
N GLU A 392 -7.46 30.01 -9.58
CA GLU A 392 -6.81 30.88 -8.59
C GLU A 392 -5.27 30.74 -8.58
N TYR A 393 -4.76 29.55 -8.85
CA TYR A 393 -3.32 29.27 -8.87
C TYR A 393 -2.74 29.16 -10.30
N ALA A 394 -3.42 29.78 -11.30
CA ALA A 394 -3.00 29.69 -12.71
C ALA A 394 -1.59 30.23 -12.99
N ALA A 395 -1.08 31.14 -12.14
CA ALA A 395 0.27 31.67 -12.24
C ALA A 395 1.40 30.68 -11.87
N TRP A 396 1.05 29.55 -11.23
CA TRP A 396 2.01 28.55 -10.76
C TRP A 396 1.98 27.27 -11.61
N PRO A 397 3.10 26.54 -11.72
CA PRO A 397 3.12 25.24 -12.38
C PRO A 397 2.11 24.29 -11.76
N GLN A 398 1.30 23.63 -12.61
CA GLN A 398 0.24 22.73 -12.20
C GLN A 398 0.36 21.36 -12.85
N ASP A 399 0.15 20.30 -12.06
CA ASP A 399 -0.08 18.95 -12.54
C ASP A 399 -1.55 18.56 -12.27
N VAL A 400 -2.29 18.28 -13.33
CA VAL A 400 -3.73 18.02 -13.28
C VAL A 400 -4.09 16.56 -13.58
N ARG A 401 -3.12 15.65 -13.56
CA ARG A 401 -3.34 14.23 -13.88
C ARG A 401 -4.23 13.52 -12.86
N ASP A 402 -4.18 13.92 -11.58
CA ASP A 402 -5.01 13.34 -10.50
C ASP A 402 -5.35 14.43 -9.47
N GLY A 403 -6.41 15.18 -9.73
CA GLY A 403 -6.73 16.40 -8.99
C GLY A 403 -5.94 17.61 -9.53
N VAL A 404 -5.50 18.50 -8.65
CA VAL A 404 -4.68 19.66 -8.97
C VAL A 404 -3.52 19.74 -7.98
N LYS A 405 -2.31 19.46 -8.45
CA LYS A 405 -1.06 19.73 -7.71
C LYS A 405 -0.49 21.05 -8.20
N VAL A 406 -0.19 21.94 -7.28
CA VAL A 406 0.45 23.24 -7.55
C VAL A 406 1.82 23.27 -6.90
N THR A 407 2.85 23.66 -7.65
CA THR A 407 4.22 23.80 -7.15
C THR A 407 4.57 25.27 -7.03
N MET A 408 5.09 25.67 -5.86
CA MET A 408 5.51 27.03 -5.52
C MET A 408 6.94 27.02 -4.99
N PRO A 409 7.63 28.17 -4.90
CA PRO A 409 9.03 28.22 -4.44
C PRO A 409 9.26 27.62 -3.04
N ASP A 410 8.31 27.78 -2.14
CA ASP A 410 8.41 27.39 -0.74
C ASP A 410 7.73 26.04 -0.41
N GLY A 411 7.15 25.38 -1.40
CA GLY A 411 6.44 24.11 -1.20
C GLY A 411 5.48 23.75 -2.33
N TRP A 412 4.60 22.83 -2.06
CA TRP A 412 3.56 22.41 -3.00
C TRP A 412 2.29 22.00 -2.25
N PHE A 413 1.19 21.99 -2.95
CA PHE A 413 -0.03 21.38 -2.47
C PHE A 413 -0.73 20.53 -3.53
N LEU A 414 -1.58 19.61 -3.10
CA LEU A 414 -2.43 18.78 -3.93
C LEU A 414 -3.86 18.81 -3.39
N VAL A 415 -4.81 19.11 -4.26
CA VAL A 415 -6.25 19.01 -4.00
C VAL A 415 -6.83 17.94 -4.89
N ARG A 416 -7.45 16.90 -4.34
CA ARG A 416 -8.06 15.82 -5.12
C ARG A 416 -9.31 15.24 -4.47
N GLY A 417 -10.25 14.80 -5.31
CA GLY A 417 -11.38 14.00 -4.84
C GLY A 417 -10.94 12.59 -4.44
N SER A 418 -11.59 12.01 -3.44
CA SER A 418 -11.41 10.59 -3.14
C SER A 418 -12.23 9.75 -4.13
N ASN A 419 -11.62 8.65 -4.61
CA ASN A 419 -12.31 7.67 -5.44
C ASN A 419 -13.20 6.72 -4.63
N THR A 420 -13.05 6.71 -3.31
CA THR A 420 -13.69 5.74 -2.42
C THR A 420 -14.59 6.36 -1.36
N GLU A 421 -14.50 7.66 -1.13
CA GLU A 421 -15.22 8.38 -0.06
C GLU A 421 -15.74 9.72 -0.58
N PRO A 422 -16.87 10.23 -0.07
CA PRO A 422 -17.40 11.54 -0.43
C PRO A 422 -16.60 12.65 0.27
N ILE A 423 -15.29 12.73 -0.04
CA ILE A 423 -14.36 13.71 0.53
C ILE A 423 -13.43 14.29 -0.54
N ILE A 424 -12.94 15.47 -0.27
CA ILE A 424 -11.73 16.04 -0.89
C ILE A 424 -10.56 15.87 0.06
N ARG A 425 -9.41 15.48 -0.47
CA ARG A 425 -8.14 15.40 0.24
C ARG A 425 -7.30 16.62 -0.11
N LEU A 426 -6.77 17.26 0.92
CA LEU A 426 -5.79 18.33 0.83
C LEU A 426 -4.47 17.80 1.35
N VAL A 427 -3.41 18.00 0.60
CA VAL A 427 -2.04 17.70 1.02
C VAL A 427 -1.21 18.93 0.74
N ALA A 428 -0.44 19.39 1.71
CA ALA A 428 0.49 20.50 1.55
C ALA A 428 1.83 20.14 2.17
N GLU A 429 2.93 20.47 1.48
CA GLU A 429 4.29 20.34 1.97
C GLU A 429 5.03 21.67 1.85
N GLY A 430 5.80 22.01 2.88
CA GLY A 430 6.58 23.24 2.94
C GLY A 430 7.93 23.05 3.64
N GLN A 431 8.82 24.04 3.48
CA GLN A 431 10.16 24.03 4.08
C GLN A 431 10.14 24.29 5.59
N THR A 432 9.07 24.88 6.13
CA THR A 432 8.84 25.07 7.56
C THR A 432 7.42 24.61 7.92
N GLU A 433 7.22 24.25 9.18
CA GLU A 433 5.92 23.84 9.70
C GLU A 433 4.87 24.93 9.49
N GLU A 434 5.23 26.18 9.80
CA GLU A 434 4.32 27.32 9.64
C GLU A 434 3.88 27.52 8.19
N LYS A 435 4.81 27.40 7.21
CA LYS A 435 4.49 27.53 5.78
C LYS A 435 3.57 26.41 5.32
N ALA A 436 3.86 25.17 5.67
CA ALA A 436 3.04 24.03 5.30
C ALA A 436 1.63 24.11 5.91
N ARG A 437 1.54 24.52 7.19
CA ARG A 437 0.27 24.73 7.90
C ARG A 437 -0.55 25.87 7.30
N ALA A 438 0.08 27.02 7.09
CA ALA A 438 -0.58 28.17 6.48
C ALA A 438 -1.16 27.82 5.11
N LEU A 439 -0.42 27.01 4.33
CA LEU A 439 -0.85 26.56 2.99
C LEU A 439 -2.07 25.64 3.07
N VAL A 440 -2.09 24.64 3.95
CA VAL A 440 -3.23 23.74 4.08
C VAL A 440 -4.45 24.44 4.67
N ASP A 441 -4.26 25.38 5.61
CA ASP A 441 -5.36 26.18 6.20
C ASP A 441 -5.97 27.16 5.19
N GLU A 442 -5.16 27.75 4.32
CA GLU A 442 -5.65 28.59 3.20
C GLU A 442 -6.49 27.75 2.25
N LEU A 443 -5.99 26.60 1.82
CA LEU A 443 -6.71 25.68 0.94
C LEU A 443 -8.05 25.24 1.55
N ARG A 444 -8.03 24.88 2.84
CA ARG A 444 -9.26 24.51 3.56
C ARG A 444 -10.31 25.59 3.46
N ARG A 445 -9.97 26.84 3.83
CA ARG A 445 -10.89 27.98 3.79
C ARG A 445 -11.47 28.21 2.38
N ARG A 446 -10.63 28.13 1.34
CA ARG A 446 -11.08 28.30 -0.05
C ARG A 446 -12.00 27.20 -0.52
N VAL A 447 -11.66 25.94 -0.18
CA VAL A 447 -12.52 24.80 -0.51
C VAL A 447 -13.85 24.89 0.21
N GLU A 448 -13.87 25.19 1.51
CA GLU A 448 -15.08 25.38 2.30
C GLU A 448 -15.96 26.51 1.75
N SER A 449 -15.38 27.67 1.40
CA SER A 449 -16.10 28.76 0.75
C SER A 449 -16.74 28.30 -0.57
N CYS A 450 -16.00 27.63 -1.44
CA CYS A 450 -16.52 27.10 -2.69
C CYS A 450 -17.62 26.03 -2.52
N LEU A 451 -17.58 25.25 -1.43
CA LEU A 451 -18.61 24.24 -1.14
C LEU A 451 -19.92 24.84 -0.57
N ASN A 452 -19.82 26.01 0.08
CA ASN A 452 -20.98 26.71 0.67
C ASN A 452 -21.72 27.60 -0.33
N GLU A 453 -21.09 27.97 -1.43
CA GLU A 453 -21.74 28.59 -2.59
C GLU A 453 -22.48 27.55 -3.45
#